data_c9f01c57dc009c9d84573dd8448ac23d
#
_entry.id   c9f01c57dc009c9d84573dd8448ac23d
#
_cell.length_a   1.000
_cell.length_b   1.000
_cell.length_c   1.000
_cell.angle_alpha   90.00
_cell.angle_beta   90.00
_cell.angle_gamma   90.00
#
_symmetry.space_group_name_H-M   'P 1'
#
loop_
_entity.id
_entity.type
_entity.pdbx_description
1 polymer ?
#
loop_
_entity_poly.entity_id
_entity_poly.type
_entity_poly.pdbx_seq_one_letter_code
_entity_poly.pdbx_strand_id
1 'polypeptide(L)'
;MLEITNLTVRFGGITALHEVGFTVAPGEMVGLIGPNGAGKTTLFNCLTRRNRPTSGTMRYRDTDLSTVRPDALAGLGIARTFQNLGLFPRLSVRDNILVGAHHRACAGFMSAGLRLPKVRREEELLRAEADELLERLDLTAVADHVAAGLPFGTLKRIELARALAVRPRLLLLDEPVNGLSHSEVDEFAERLRSLQTDLDLTVVVVEHHMGFVMGTCDRVVCLEFGQVIAEGEPEAVQRDPAVIRAYLGAAA
;
A
#
# COMPACT_ATOMS: atom_id res chain seq x y z
N MET A 1 -1.67 -13.38 -8.68
CA MET A 1 -1.51 -13.00 -7.24
C MET A 1 -2.78 -12.40 -6.68
N LEU A 2 -3.27 -11.32 -7.23
CA LEU A 2 -4.55 -10.69 -6.93
C LEU A 2 -5.43 -10.73 -8.18
N GLU A 3 -6.71 -11.06 -8.03
CA GLU A 3 -7.70 -11.09 -9.09
C GLU A 3 -8.97 -10.37 -8.62
N ILE A 4 -9.43 -9.44 -9.43
CA ILE A 4 -10.65 -8.67 -9.21
C ILE A 4 -11.54 -8.92 -10.41
N THR A 5 -12.79 -9.38 -10.17
CA THR A 5 -13.71 -9.76 -11.24
C THR A 5 -15.07 -9.11 -11.04
N ASN A 6 -15.49 -8.28 -12.00
CA ASN A 6 -16.79 -7.61 -12.05
C ASN A 6 -17.19 -6.92 -10.74
N LEU A 7 -16.22 -6.28 -10.06
CA LEU A 7 -16.40 -5.66 -8.75
C LEU A 7 -17.30 -4.43 -8.85
N THR A 8 -18.43 -4.47 -8.19
CA THR A 8 -19.38 -3.36 -8.14
C THR A 8 -19.61 -2.90 -6.70
N VAL A 9 -19.57 -1.60 -6.48
CA VAL A 9 -19.79 -0.97 -5.17
C VAL A 9 -20.80 0.16 -5.32
N ARG A 10 -21.85 0.12 -4.51
CA ARG A 10 -22.89 1.15 -4.45
C ARG A 10 -23.03 1.71 -3.05
N PHE A 11 -23.15 3.03 -2.95
CA PHE A 11 -23.45 3.75 -1.73
C PHE A 11 -24.77 4.52 -1.93
N GLY A 12 -25.86 3.99 -1.39
CA GLY A 12 -27.18 4.55 -1.67
C GLY A 12 -27.48 4.56 -3.18
N GLY A 13 -27.70 5.74 -3.75
CA GLY A 13 -27.96 5.93 -5.18
C GLY A 13 -26.73 6.07 -6.07
N ILE A 14 -25.51 6.10 -5.49
CA ILE A 14 -24.26 6.34 -6.22
C ILE A 14 -23.53 5.01 -6.44
N THR A 15 -23.21 4.71 -7.71
CA THR A 15 -22.33 3.60 -8.07
C THR A 15 -20.89 4.10 -8.10
N ALA A 16 -20.10 3.70 -7.10
CA ALA A 16 -18.70 4.11 -6.96
C ALA A 16 -17.72 3.23 -7.74
N LEU A 17 -18.06 1.94 -7.94
CA LEU A 17 -17.37 1.01 -8.84
C LEU A 17 -18.43 0.24 -9.61
N HIS A 18 -18.20 0.02 -10.89
CA HIS A 18 -19.10 -0.69 -11.80
C HIS A 18 -18.31 -1.71 -12.61
N GLU A 19 -18.50 -2.98 -12.29
CA GLU A 19 -17.90 -4.13 -12.98
C GLU A 19 -16.37 -4.02 -13.19
N VAL A 20 -15.67 -3.44 -12.20
CA VAL A 20 -14.20 -3.32 -12.26
C VAL A 20 -13.58 -4.71 -12.23
N GLY A 21 -12.67 -4.98 -13.18
CA GLY A 21 -11.93 -6.23 -13.26
C GLY A 21 -10.52 -6.00 -13.78
N PHE A 22 -9.53 -6.56 -13.09
CA PHE A 22 -8.13 -6.69 -13.51
C PHE A 22 -7.42 -7.70 -12.62
N THR A 23 -6.23 -8.10 -13.04
CA THR A 23 -5.38 -9.02 -12.26
C THR A 23 -4.07 -8.36 -11.90
N VAL A 24 -3.36 -8.88 -10.89
CA VAL A 24 -1.98 -8.48 -10.56
C VAL A 24 -1.16 -9.75 -10.42
N ALA A 25 -0.10 -9.86 -11.21
CA ALA A 25 0.82 -10.99 -11.17
C ALA A 25 1.73 -10.96 -9.93
N PRO A 26 2.31 -12.10 -9.49
CA PRO A 26 3.34 -12.07 -8.45
C PRO A 26 4.55 -11.24 -8.90
N GLY A 27 5.09 -10.42 -8.00
CA GLY A 27 6.23 -9.55 -8.28
C GLY A 27 5.94 -8.33 -9.15
N GLU A 28 4.70 -8.14 -9.63
CA GLU A 28 4.31 -7.03 -10.48
C GLU A 28 4.03 -5.76 -9.67
N MET A 29 4.42 -4.60 -10.20
CA MET A 29 4.03 -3.29 -9.70
C MET A 29 2.99 -2.65 -10.62
N VAL A 30 1.74 -2.56 -10.15
CA VAL A 30 0.61 -2.02 -10.89
C VAL A 30 0.24 -0.63 -10.38
N GLY A 31 0.25 0.35 -11.28
CA GLY A 31 -0.25 1.70 -11.02
C GLY A 31 -1.77 1.78 -11.24
N LEU A 32 -2.51 2.23 -10.25
CA LEU A 32 -3.94 2.53 -10.35
C LEU A 32 -4.12 4.04 -10.44
N ILE A 33 -4.44 4.54 -11.62
CA ILE A 33 -4.59 5.96 -11.91
C ILE A 33 -6.04 6.34 -12.23
N GLY A 34 -6.29 7.63 -12.39
CA GLY A 34 -7.59 8.18 -12.77
C GLY A 34 -7.89 9.49 -12.03
N PRO A 35 -8.85 10.29 -12.51
CA PRO A 35 -9.22 11.55 -11.90
C PRO A 35 -9.77 11.38 -10.48
N ASN A 36 -9.95 12.50 -9.77
CA ASN A 36 -10.58 12.50 -8.45
C ASN A 36 -12.03 11.99 -8.58
N GLY A 37 -12.42 11.12 -7.65
CA GLY A 37 -13.75 10.47 -7.70
C GLY A 37 -13.85 9.25 -8.63
N ALA A 38 -12.77 8.85 -9.32
CA ALA A 38 -12.79 7.69 -10.23
C ALA A 38 -13.04 6.34 -9.53
N GLY A 39 -12.99 6.26 -8.19
CA GLY A 39 -13.22 5.03 -7.43
C GLY A 39 -11.99 4.35 -6.86
N LYS A 40 -10.77 4.89 -7.06
CA LYS A 40 -9.49 4.31 -6.60
C LYS A 40 -9.49 3.99 -5.10
N THR A 41 -9.82 4.96 -4.27
CA THR A 41 -9.90 4.77 -2.80
C THR A 41 -10.99 3.77 -2.41
N THR A 42 -12.11 3.73 -3.14
CA THR A 42 -13.18 2.75 -2.92
C THR A 42 -12.67 1.33 -3.18
N LEU A 43 -11.92 1.14 -4.27
CA LEU A 43 -11.31 -0.15 -4.58
C LEU A 43 -10.32 -0.59 -3.50
N PHE A 44 -9.41 0.29 -3.07
CA PHE A 44 -8.48 0.00 -1.96
C PHE A 44 -9.21 -0.33 -0.65
N ASN A 45 -10.32 0.37 -0.38
CA ASN A 45 -11.14 0.07 0.79
C ASN A 45 -11.86 -1.28 0.69
N CYS A 46 -12.19 -1.76 -0.50
CA CYS A 46 -12.70 -3.11 -0.71
C CYS A 46 -11.60 -4.16 -0.48
N LEU A 47 -10.42 -3.98 -1.07
CA LEU A 47 -9.28 -4.89 -0.90
C LEU A 47 -8.86 -5.02 0.56
N THR A 48 -8.99 -3.93 1.33
CA THR A 48 -8.69 -3.91 2.77
C THR A 48 -9.90 -4.16 3.67
N ARG A 49 -11.03 -4.61 3.09
CA ARG A 49 -12.26 -4.99 3.81
C ARG A 49 -12.89 -3.86 4.65
N ARG A 50 -12.53 -2.61 4.37
CA ARG A 50 -13.21 -1.43 4.95
C ARG A 50 -14.58 -1.21 4.31
N ASN A 51 -14.70 -1.48 3.02
CA ASN A 51 -15.96 -1.48 2.27
C ASN A 51 -16.31 -2.90 1.85
N ARG A 52 -17.60 -3.20 1.81
CA ARG A 52 -18.11 -4.45 1.23
C ARG A 52 -18.59 -4.19 -0.20
N PRO A 53 -18.15 -4.98 -1.19
CA PRO A 53 -18.70 -4.86 -2.54
C PRO A 53 -20.18 -5.25 -2.55
N THR A 54 -20.92 -4.69 -3.49
CA THR A 54 -22.32 -5.06 -3.76
C THR A 54 -22.38 -6.37 -4.56
N SER A 55 -21.45 -6.55 -5.50
CA SER A 55 -21.29 -7.77 -6.29
C SER A 55 -19.85 -7.88 -6.82
N GLY A 56 -19.52 -9.01 -7.45
CA GLY A 56 -18.19 -9.33 -7.94
C GLY A 56 -17.33 -10.03 -6.89
N THR A 57 -16.10 -10.38 -7.26
CA THR A 57 -15.18 -11.13 -6.41
C THR A 57 -13.80 -10.49 -6.35
N MET A 58 -13.11 -10.70 -5.23
CA MET A 58 -11.74 -10.29 -5.00
C MET A 58 -10.98 -11.50 -4.44
N ARG A 59 -10.08 -12.05 -5.22
CA ARG A 59 -9.27 -13.22 -4.81
C ARG A 59 -7.82 -12.82 -4.64
N TYR A 60 -7.25 -13.18 -3.52
CA TYR A 60 -5.83 -13.08 -3.25
C TYR A 60 -5.27 -14.49 -3.14
N ARG A 61 -4.49 -14.93 -4.12
CA ARG A 61 -4.12 -16.34 -4.28
C ARG A 61 -5.38 -17.22 -4.29
N ASP A 62 -5.47 -18.18 -3.38
CA ASP A 62 -6.61 -19.11 -3.27
C ASP A 62 -7.70 -18.61 -2.32
N THR A 63 -7.53 -17.42 -1.73
CA THR A 63 -8.42 -16.87 -0.72
C THR A 63 -9.35 -15.82 -1.29
N ASP A 64 -10.67 -16.00 -1.11
CA ASP A 64 -11.65 -14.95 -1.37
C ASP A 64 -11.57 -13.90 -0.24
N LEU A 65 -11.15 -12.69 -0.59
CA LEU A 65 -11.00 -11.60 0.37
C LEU A 65 -12.34 -11.21 1.00
N SER A 66 -13.48 -11.50 0.36
CA SER A 66 -14.80 -11.17 0.90
C SER A 66 -15.11 -11.90 2.21
N THR A 67 -14.49 -13.05 2.43
CA THR A 67 -14.64 -13.90 3.62
C THR A 67 -13.66 -13.56 4.75
N VAL A 68 -12.64 -12.76 4.45
CA VAL A 68 -11.55 -12.44 5.38
C VAL A 68 -11.94 -11.26 6.27
N ARG A 69 -11.61 -11.32 7.55
CA ARG A 69 -11.74 -10.18 8.47
C ARG A 69 -10.63 -9.16 8.21
N PRO A 70 -10.87 -7.84 8.41
CA PRO A 70 -9.85 -6.81 8.18
C PRO A 70 -8.56 -7.03 8.98
N ASP A 71 -8.68 -7.49 10.23
CA ASP A 71 -7.54 -7.76 11.12
C ASP A 71 -6.71 -8.98 10.71
N ALA A 72 -7.27 -9.89 9.90
CA ALA A 72 -6.57 -11.07 9.41
C ALA A 72 -5.75 -10.82 8.13
N LEU A 73 -5.91 -9.67 7.46
CA LEU A 73 -5.21 -9.37 6.19
C LEU A 73 -3.69 -9.34 6.36
N ALA A 74 -3.20 -8.81 7.47
CA ALA A 74 -1.77 -8.81 7.78
C ALA A 74 -1.21 -10.24 7.86
N GLY A 75 -1.96 -11.18 8.45
CA GLY A 75 -1.60 -12.60 8.50
C GLY A 75 -1.56 -13.29 7.13
N LEU A 76 -2.29 -12.77 6.14
CA LEU A 76 -2.22 -13.22 4.75
C LEU A 76 -1.04 -12.61 3.98
N GLY A 77 -0.30 -11.68 4.59
CA GLY A 77 0.78 -10.95 3.94
C GLY A 77 0.28 -9.81 3.05
N ILE A 78 -0.82 -9.15 3.42
CA ILE A 78 -1.32 -7.94 2.77
C ILE A 78 -1.10 -6.75 3.71
N ALA A 79 -0.34 -5.75 3.26
CA ALA A 79 -0.16 -4.49 3.97
C ALA A 79 -0.66 -3.31 3.14
N ARG A 80 -1.05 -2.23 3.82
CA ARG A 80 -1.45 -0.96 3.19
C ARG A 80 -0.85 0.21 3.93
N THR A 81 -0.36 1.20 3.18
CA THR A 81 -0.12 2.56 3.69
C THR A 81 -1.43 3.35 3.75
N PHE A 82 -1.43 4.46 4.49
CA PHE A 82 -2.62 5.29 4.64
C PHE A 82 -2.36 6.70 4.13
N GLN A 83 -3.32 7.30 3.47
CA GLN A 83 -3.23 8.65 2.91
C GLN A 83 -2.75 9.72 3.94
N ASN A 84 -3.07 9.54 5.22
CA ASN A 84 -2.71 10.44 6.32
C ASN A 84 -1.57 9.88 7.19
N LEU A 85 -0.57 9.19 6.60
CA LEU A 85 0.59 8.57 7.28
C LEU A 85 0.24 7.58 8.39
N GLY A 86 -0.77 7.87 9.21
CA GLY A 86 -1.23 7.03 10.33
C GLY A 86 -0.14 6.70 11.36
N LEU A 87 0.94 7.48 11.41
CA LEU A 87 2.04 7.29 12.36
C LEU A 87 1.63 7.71 13.77
N PHE A 88 2.28 7.11 14.76
CA PHE A 88 2.15 7.49 16.16
C PHE A 88 3.18 8.58 16.47
N PRO A 89 2.78 9.85 16.59
CA PRO A 89 3.73 10.97 16.63
C PRO A 89 4.60 11.00 17.90
N ARG A 90 4.13 10.37 18.98
CA ARG A 90 4.85 10.29 20.26
C ARG A 90 5.75 9.06 20.41
N LEU A 91 5.66 8.11 19.49
CA LEU A 91 6.55 6.96 19.46
C LEU A 91 7.82 7.30 18.68
N SER A 92 8.90 6.59 18.98
CA SER A 92 10.13 6.64 18.19
C SER A 92 9.87 6.09 16.77
N VAL A 93 10.80 6.38 15.85
CA VAL A 93 10.76 5.80 14.49
C VAL A 93 10.79 4.27 14.58
N ARG A 94 11.70 3.71 15.38
CA ARG A 94 11.78 2.27 15.63
C ARG A 94 10.48 1.69 16.16
N ASP A 95 9.87 2.33 17.15
CA ASP A 95 8.61 1.84 17.73
C ASP A 95 7.46 1.92 16.73
N ASN A 96 7.41 2.95 15.86
CA ASN A 96 6.45 3.00 14.77
C ASN A 96 6.56 1.81 13.82
N ILE A 97 7.80 1.39 13.49
CA ILE A 97 8.05 0.21 12.66
C ILE A 97 7.61 -1.07 13.38
N LEU A 98 7.97 -1.22 14.67
CA LEU A 98 7.59 -2.37 15.48
C LEU A 98 6.07 -2.55 15.62
N VAL A 99 5.30 -1.46 15.64
CA VAL A 99 3.82 -1.54 15.58
C VAL A 99 3.35 -2.29 14.33
N GLY A 100 4.01 -2.13 13.18
CA GLY A 100 3.69 -2.88 11.96
C GLY A 100 3.87 -4.39 12.11
N ALA A 101 4.84 -4.81 12.90
CA ALA A 101 5.13 -6.23 13.17
C ALA A 101 4.24 -6.86 14.26
N HIS A 102 3.40 -6.07 14.95
CA HIS A 102 2.64 -6.52 16.13
C HIS A 102 1.76 -7.76 15.88
N HIS A 103 1.17 -7.89 14.68
CA HIS A 103 0.34 -9.06 14.33
C HIS A 103 1.13 -10.39 14.35
N ARG A 104 2.46 -10.33 14.29
CA ARG A 104 3.38 -11.49 14.29
C ARG A 104 3.83 -11.87 15.70
N ALA A 105 3.62 -10.97 16.68
CA ALA A 105 3.94 -11.26 18.08
C ALA A 105 2.97 -12.33 18.63
N CYS A 106 3.51 -13.50 18.91
CA CYS A 106 2.74 -14.63 19.45
C CYS A 106 2.60 -14.58 20.97
N ALA A 107 3.28 -13.64 21.63
CA ALA A 107 3.26 -13.50 23.09
C ALA A 107 1.89 -12.98 23.54
N GLY A 108 1.07 -13.87 24.12
CA GLY A 108 -0.17 -13.47 24.79
C GLY A 108 0.09 -12.53 25.97
N PHE A 109 -0.91 -11.75 26.37
CA PHE A 109 -0.85 -10.76 27.45
C PHE A 109 -0.22 -11.30 28.76
N MET A 110 -0.53 -12.54 29.14
CA MET A 110 0.01 -13.19 30.35
C MET A 110 1.52 -13.55 30.20
N SER A 111 1.95 -14.00 29.02
CA SER A 111 3.36 -14.36 28.77
C SER A 111 4.25 -13.12 28.67
N ALA A 112 3.74 -12.03 28.12
CA ALA A 112 4.41 -10.73 28.07
C ALA A 112 4.63 -10.16 29.50
N GLY A 113 3.63 -10.25 30.37
CA GLY A 113 3.74 -9.81 31.77
C GLY A 113 4.78 -10.60 32.58
N LEU A 114 5.00 -11.87 32.28
CA LEU A 114 5.99 -12.74 32.96
C LEU A 114 7.41 -12.67 32.37
N ARG A 115 7.65 -11.87 31.32
CA ARG A 115 8.96 -11.72 30.64
C ARG A 115 9.65 -13.05 30.38
N LEU A 116 8.91 -14.05 29.90
CA LEU A 116 9.46 -15.38 29.63
C LEU A 116 10.59 -15.30 28.59
N PRO A 117 11.61 -16.18 28.66
CA PRO A 117 12.74 -16.18 27.73
C PRO A 117 12.32 -16.24 26.25
N LYS A 118 11.19 -16.93 25.95
CA LYS A 118 10.62 -17.00 24.61
C LYS A 118 10.14 -15.63 24.10
N VAL A 119 9.50 -14.85 24.95
CA VAL A 119 9.00 -13.50 24.62
C VAL A 119 10.17 -12.58 24.32
N ARG A 120 11.21 -12.61 25.15
CA ARG A 120 12.41 -11.80 24.98
C ARG A 120 13.12 -12.10 23.65
N ARG A 121 13.25 -13.38 23.30
CA ARG A 121 13.83 -13.79 22.02
C ARG A 121 13.01 -13.32 20.81
N GLU A 122 11.68 -13.36 20.92
CA GLU A 122 10.77 -12.86 19.89
C GLU A 122 10.91 -11.34 19.73
N GLU A 123 10.95 -10.57 20.83
CA GLU A 123 11.19 -9.13 20.81
C GLU A 123 12.56 -8.79 20.20
N GLU A 124 13.61 -9.54 20.51
CA GLU A 124 14.95 -9.36 19.95
C GLU A 124 14.94 -9.59 18.42
N LEU A 125 14.22 -10.59 17.93
CA LEU A 125 14.04 -10.85 16.50
C LEU A 125 13.28 -9.72 15.80
N LEU A 126 12.16 -9.26 16.37
CA LEU A 126 11.39 -8.16 15.78
C LEU A 126 12.18 -6.85 15.75
N ARG A 127 13.02 -6.60 16.78
CA ARG A 127 13.92 -5.45 16.80
C ARG A 127 14.98 -5.54 15.72
N ALA A 128 15.62 -6.69 15.55
CA ALA A 128 16.63 -6.89 14.49
C ALA A 128 16.02 -6.66 13.10
N GLU A 129 14.78 -7.14 12.86
CA GLU A 129 14.06 -6.88 11.61
C GLU A 129 13.74 -5.39 11.43
N ALA A 130 13.34 -4.70 12.50
CA ALA A 130 13.11 -3.26 12.45
C ALA A 130 14.41 -2.50 12.15
N ASP A 131 15.56 -2.94 12.68
CA ASP A 131 16.87 -2.35 12.40
C ASP A 131 17.26 -2.54 10.93
N GLU A 132 16.99 -3.70 10.34
CA GLU A 132 17.19 -3.94 8.90
C GLU A 132 16.33 -2.99 8.05
N LEU A 133 15.07 -2.77 8.40
CA LEU A 133 14.20 -1.84 7.69
C LEU A 133 14.64 -0.38 7.87
N LEU A 134 15.15 -0.01 9.05
CA LEU A 134 15.74 1.31 9.30
C LEU A 134 16.96 1.56 8.38
N GLU A 135 17.81 0.57 8.20
CA GLU A 135 18.98 0.66 7.30
C GLU A 135 18.54 0.76 5.83
N ARG A 136 17.66 -0.13 5.36
CA ARG A 136 17.16 -0.16 3.98
C ARG A 136 16.45 1.13 3.56
N LEU A 137 15.90 1.88 4.52
CA LEU A 137 15.13 3.10 4.28
C LEU A 137 15.85 4.38 4.73
N ASP A 138 17.16 4.31 5.05
CA ASP A 138 17.98 5.42 5.57
C ASP A 138 17.31 6.15 6.75
N LEU A 139 16.85 5.38 7.72
CA LEU A 139 16.18 5.89 8.92
C LEU A 139 17.04 5.66 10.19
N THR A 140 18.22 5.04 10.08
CA THR A 140 19.06 4.66 11.20
C THR A 140 19.44 5.86 12.07
N ALA A 141 19.78 7.00 11.46
CA ALA A 141 20.16 8.22 12.18
C ALA A 141 19.03 8.82 13.03
N VAL A 142 17.78 8.50 12.72
CA VAL A 142 16.59 9.01 13.42
C VAL A 142 15.82 7.91 14.16
N ALA A 143 16.37 6.70 14.24
CA ALA A 143 15.70 5.51 14.76
C ALA A 143 15.03 5.72 16.14
N ASP A 144 15.72 6.40 17.04
CA ASP A 144 15.27 6.63 18.41
C ASP A 144 14.63 8.03 18.62
N HIS A 145 14.51 8.84 17.54
CA HIS A 145 13.78 10.10 17.59
C HIS A 145 12.27 9.85 17.51
N VAL A 146 11.50 10.70 18.18
CA VAL A 146 10.03 10.69 18.02
C VAL A 146 9.65 11.10 16.60
N ALA A 147 8.60 10.50 16.07
CA ALA A 147 8.15 10.79 14.70
C ALA A 147 7.67 12.23 14.53
N ALA A 148 7.14 12.85 15.58
CA ALA A 148 6.70 14.25 15.53
C ALA A 148 7.85 15.22 15.20
N GLY A 149 7.63 16.09 14.21
CA GLY A 149 8.60 17.13 13.82
C GLY A 149 9.67 16.67 12.82
N LEU A 150 9.68 15.40 12.40
CA LEU A 150 10.56 14.94 11.33
C LEU A 150 10.09 15.48 9.96
N PRO A 151 11.01 15.66 8.99
CA PRO A 151 10.67 16.05 7.63
C PRO A 151 9.64 15.10 6.99
N PHE A 152 8.79 15.63 6.11
CA PHE A 152 7.68 14.89 5.54
C PHE A 152 8.15 13.65 4.73
N GLY A 153 9.21 13.78 3.93
CA GLY A 153 9.82 12.66 3.23
C GLY A 153 10.33 11.55 4.17
N THR A 154 10.85 11.93 5.34
CA THR A 154 11.23 10.96 6.38
C THR A 154 10.00 10.25 6.93
N LEU A 155 8.90 10.97 7.19
CA LEU A 155 7.65 10.37 7.66
C LEU A 155 7.07 9.38 6.64
N LYS A 156 7.15 9.66 5.34
CA LYS A 156 6.75 8.74 4.26
C LYS A 156 7.59 7.45 4.26
N ARG A 157 8.91 7.57 4.49
CA ARG A 157 9.78 6.40 4.62
C ARG A 157 9.46 5.56 5.88
N ILE A 158 9.12 6.20 6.99
CA ILE A 158 8.69 5.49 8.22
C ILE A 158 7.37 4.75 7.97
N GLU A 159 6.42 5.36 7.28
CA GLU A 159 5.16 4.73 6.90
C GLU A 159 5.39 3.46 6.05
N LEU A 160 6.27 3.57 5.05
CA LEU A 160 6.67 2.43 4.22
C LEU A 160 7.35 1.34 5.05
N ALA A 161 8.31 1.71 5.93
CA ALA A 161 8.98 0.77 6.84
C ALA A 161 7.98 0.01 7.72
N ARG A 162 7.00 0.71 8.29
CA ARG A 162 5.94 0.11 9.11
C ARG A 162 5.08 -0.87 8.31
N ALA A 163 4.75 -0.54 7.05
CA ALA A 163 4.02 -1.44 6.18
C ALA A 163 4.85 -2.69 5.82
N LEU A 164 6.16 -2.53 5.59
CA LEU A 164 7.08 -3.63 5.31
C LEU A 164 7.33 -4.54 6.54
N ALA A 165 7.21 -4.01 7.75
CA ALA A 165 7.32 -4.79 8.99
C ALA A 165 6.22 -5.89 9.12
N VAL A 166 5.12 -5.76 8.37
CA VAL A 166 4.13 -6.84 8.19
C VAL A 166 4.74 -8.05 7.49
N ARG A 167 5.88 -7.91 6.78
CA ARG A 167 6.45 -8.86 5.80
C ARG A 167 5.43 -9.19 4.71
N PRO A 168 4.91 -8.16 4.02
CA PRO A 168 3.87 -8.37 3.04
C PRO A 168 4.41 -9.10 1.80
N ARG A 169 3.52 -9.79 1.10
CA ARG A 169 3.72 -10.22 -0.28
C ARG A 169 2.90 -9.36 -1.25
N LEU A 170 1.85 -8.69 -0.74
CA LEU A 170 1.08 -7.68 -1.45
C LEU A 170 1.11 -6.38 -0.65
N LEU A 171 1.70 -5.36 -1.24
CA LEU A 171 1.78 -4.01 -0.67
C LEU A 171 0.85 -3.07 -1.43
N LEU A 172 -0.08 -2.46 -0.72
CA LEU A 172 -1.01 -1.46 -1.25
C LEU A 172 -0.54 -0.07 -0.82
N LEU A 173 -0.11 0.75 -1.76
CA LEU A 173 0.38 2.10 -1.51
C LEU A 173 -0.66 3.14 -1.95
N ASP A 174 -1.07 4.00 -1.03
CA ASP A 174 -2.08 5.04 -1.24
C ASP A 174 -1.42 6.41 -1.26
N GLU A 175 -1.18 6.96 -2.45
CA GLU A 175 -0.51 8.24 -2.72
C GLU A 175 0.83 8.38 -1.97
N PRO A 176 1.77 7.42 -2.16
CA PRO A 176 3.00 7.38 -1.38
C PRO A 176 3.91 8.59 -1.61
N VAL A 177 3.86 9.23 -2.78
CA VAL A 177 4.72 10.38 -3.10
C VAL A 177 4.01 11.73 -3.02
N ASN A 178 2.75 11.75 -2.63
CA ASN A 178 2.02 13.02 -2.46
C ASN A 178 2.70 13.90 -1.39
N GLY A 179 3.00 15.14 -1.76
CA GLY A 179 3.65 16.14 -0.89
C GLY A 179 5.18 16.06 -0.84
N LEU A 180 5.81 15.20 -1.62
CA LEU A 180 7.26 15.14 -1.80
C LEU A 180 7.72 16.12 -2.89
N SER A 181 8.95 16.62 -2.78
CA SER A 181 9.65 17.32 -3.85
C SER A 181 10.03 16.36 -4.99
N HIS A 182 10.35 16.87 -6.19
CA HIS A 182 10.73 16.03 -7.33
C HIS A 182 11.89 15.08 -7.00
N SER A 183 12.96 15.58 -6.37
CA SER A 183 14.09 14.74 -5.97
C SER A 183 13.71 13.66 -4.97
N GLU A 184 12.83 13.95 -3.99
CA GLU A 184 12.36 12.96 -3.04
C GLU A 184 11.46 11.91 -3.71
N VAL A 185 10.70 12.28 -4.75
CA VAL A 185 9.91 11.34 -5.56
C VAL A 185 10.81 10.35 -6.28
N ASP A 186 11.89 10.82 -6.91
CA ASP A 186 12.84 9.98 -7.63
C ASP A 186 13.56 9.01 -6.68
N GLU A 187 14.04 9.51 -5.54
CA GLU A 187 14.65 8.69 -4.49
C GLU A 187 13.68 7.63 -3.94
N PHE A 188 12.41 8.00 -3.74
CA PHE A 188 11.38 7.08 -3.26
C PHE A 188 11.09 5.99 -4.30
N ALA A 189 11.03 6.35 -5.59
CA ALA A 189 10.80 5.44 -6.70
C ALA A 189 11.91 4.38 -6.80
N GLU A 190 13.18 4.82 -6.81
CA GLU A 190 14.34 3.92 -6.84
C GLU A 190 14.35 2.96 -5.66
N ARG A 191 14.11 3.49 -4.47
CA ARG A 191 14.05 2.70 -3.24
C ARG A 191 12.91 1.69 -3.25
N LEU A 192 11.74 2.09 -3.71
CA LEU A 192 10.59 1.18 -3.83
C LEU A 192 10.87 0.04 -4.81
N ARG A 193 11.51 0.33 -5.94
CA ARG A 193 11.93 -0.68 -6.92
C ARG A 193 12.95 -1.67 -6.34
N SER A 194 13.97 -1.18 -5.62
CA SER A 194 14.94 -2.04 -4.94
C SER A 194 14.24 -2.96 -3.93
N LEU A 195 13.37 -2.40 -3.08
CA LEU A 195 12.61 -3.17 -2.09
C LEU A 195 11.66 -4.20 -2.74
N GLN A 196 11.02 -3.86 -3.86
CA GLN A 196 10.19 -4.79 -4.62
C GLN A 196 10.99 -6.02 -5.05
N THR A 197 12.18 -5.80 -5.62
CA THR A 197 13.07 -6.87 -6.09
C THR A 197 13.63 -7.68 -4.92
N ASP A 198 14.19 -7.01 -3.92
CA ASP A 198 14.87 -7.67 -2.80
C ASP A 198 13.93 -8.50 -1.91
N LEU A 199 12.67 -8.09 -1.80
CA LEU A 199 11.68 -8.71 -0.92
C LEU A 199 10.60 -9.50 -1.69
N ASP A 200 10.73 -9.66 -3.02
CA ASP A 200 9.74 -10.33 -3.88
C ASP A 200 8.31 -9.77 -3.67
N LEU A 201 8.20 -8.44 -3.66
CA LEU A 201 6.93 -7.77 -3.39
C LEU A 201 6.09 -7.65 -4.66
N THR A 202 4.78 -7.89 -4.51
CA THR A 202 3.76 -7.43 -5.45
C THR A 202 3.22 -6.11 -4.92
N VAL A 203 3.14 -5.09 -5.78
CA VAL A 203 2.75 -3.74 -5.36
C VAL A 203 1.56 -3.26 -6.19
N VAL A 204 0.56 -2.70 -5.52
CA VAL A 204 -0.46 -1.87 -6.19
C VAL A 204 -0.37 -0.47 -5.62
N VAL A 205 -0.14 0.50 -6.47
CA VAL A 205 0.01 1.89 -6.06
C VAL A 205 -1.08 2.77 -6.66
N VAL A 206 -1.81 3.48 -5.82
CA VAL A 206 -2.69 4.57 -6.24
C VAL A 206 -1.87 5.84 -6.26
N GLU A 207 -1.77 6.46 -7.42
CA GLU A 207 -1.03 7.72 -7.59
C GLU A 207 -1.62 8.60 -8.69
N HIS A 208 -1.34 9.89 -8.59
CA HIS A 208 -1.68 10.89 -9.59
C HIS A 208 -0.42 11.59 -10.16
N HIS A 209 0.75 11.33 -9.57
CA HIS A 209 2.04 11.83 -10.06
C HIS A 209 2.50 10.96 -11.24
N MET A 210 2.20 11.42 -12.47
CA MET A 210 2.46 10.63 -13.69
C MET A 210 3.92 10.23 -13.84
N GLY A 211 4.87 11.12 -13.56
CA GLY A 211 6.30 10.80 -13.64
C GLY A 211 6.69 9.61 -12.80
N PHE A 212 6.18 9.53 -11.57
CA PHE A 212 6.38 8.39 -10.68
C PHE A 212 5.77 7.10 -11.27
N VAL A 213 4.50 7.16 -11.69
CA VAL A 213 3.79 5.98 -12.23
C VAL A 213 4.48 5.44 -13.47
N MET A 214 4.81 6.31 -14.43
CA MET A 214 5.45 5.93 -15.70
C MET A 214 6.86 5.37 -15.52
N GLY A 215 7.63 5.90 -14.55
CA GLY A 215 9.00 5.45 -14.26
C GLY A 215 9.07 4.22 -13.35
N THR A 216 7.98 3.90 -12.64
CA THR A 216 8.05 2.92 -11.55
C THR A 216 7.16 1.69 -11.76
N CYS A 217 6.00 1.82 -12.40
CA CYS A 217 5.07 0.72 -12.57
C CYS A 217 5.39 -0.13 -13.81
N ASP A 218 5.12 -1.44 -13.71
CA ASP A 218 5.23 -2.37 -14.85
C ASP A 218 4.00 -2.29 -15.75
N ARG A 219 2.84 -2.02 -15.14
CA ARG A 219 1.54 -1.89 -15.81
C ARG A 219 0.67 -0.86 -15.09
N VAL A 220 -0.22 -0.25 -15.84
CA VAL A 220 -1.13 0.79 -15.34
C VAL A 220 -2.57 0.41 -15.65
N VAL A 221 -3.45 0.62 -14.67
CA VAL A 221 -4.91 0.50 -14.81
C VAL A 221 -5.50 1.89 -14.56
N CYS A 222 -6.24 2.41 -15.54
CA CYS A 222 -6.89 3.71 -15.43
C CYS A 222 -8.37 3.55 -15.14
N LEU A 223 -8.84 4.19 -14.07
CA LEU A 223 -10.26 4.24 -13.69
C LEU A 223 -10.86 5.61 -14.04
N GLU A 224 -12.08 5.60 -14.54
CA GLU A 224 -12.95 6.78 -14.68
C GLU A 224 -14.39 6.40 -14.31
N PHE A 225 -15.03 7.21 -13.47
CA PHE A 225 -16.41 6.98 -13.00
C PHE A 225 -16.69 5.54 -12.53
N GLY A 226 -15.72 4.94 -11.87
CA GLY A 226 -15.82 3.58 -11.33
C GLY A 226 -15.65 2.45 -12.34
N GLN A 227 -15.18 2.73 -13.53
CA GLN A 227 -14.93 1.74 -14.60
C GLN A 227 -13.46 1.76 -15.02
N VAL A 228 -12.94 0.62 -15.48
CA VAL A 228 -11.62 0.56 -16.13
C VAL A 228 -11.79 1.08 -17.57
N ILE A 229 -11.06 2.15 -17.90
CA ILE A 229 -11.11 2.74 -19.26
C ILE A 229 -9.88 2.40 -20.09
N ALA A 230 -8.76 2.04 -19.43
CA ALA A 230 -7.54 1.58 -20.08
C ALA A 230 -6.72 0.71 -19.14
N GLU A 231 -5.99 -0.25 -19.70
CA GLU A 231 -5.06 -1.12 -18.99
C GLU A 231 -3.92 -1.50 -19.93
N GLY A 232 -2.67 -1.43 -19.48
CA GLY A 232 -1.51 -1.78 -20.30
C GLY A 232 -0.19 -1.23 -19.76
N GLU A 233 0.83 -1.29 -20.60
CA GLU A 233 2.12 -0.66 -20.30
C GLU A 233 1.96 0.84 -20.07
N PRO A 234 2.77 1.46 -19.18
CA PRO A 234 2.62 2.87 -18.81
C PRO A 234 2.55 3.82 -20.00
N GLU A 235 3.45 3.67 -20.98
CA GLU A 235 3.48 4.53 -22.17
C GLU A 235 2.25 4.37 -23.06
N ALA A 236 1.70 3.16 -23.18
CA ALA A 236 0.49 2.90 -23.96
C ALA A 236 -0.73 3.56 -23.31
N VAL A 237 -0.87 3.42 -22.00
CA VAL A 237 -1.97 4.02 -21.23
C VAL A 237 -1.88 5.55 -21.25
N GLN A 238 -0.67 6.12 -21.15
CA GLN A 238 -0.47 7.58 -21.22
C GLN A 238 -0.94 8.19 -22.56
N ARG A 239 -0.81 7.44 -23.65
CA ARG A 239 -1.19 7.88 -25.00
C ARG A 239 -2.65 7.52 -25.36
N ASP A 240 -3.35 6.79 -24.51
CA ASP A 240 -4.72 6.38 -24.78
C ASP A 240 -5.65 7.59 -24.82
N PRO A 241 -6.43 7.78 -25.93
CA PRO A 241 -7.35 8.90 -26.05
C PRO A 241 -8.44 8.94 -24.97
N ALA A 242 -8.87 7.81 -24.40
CA ALA A 242 -9.82 7.78 -23.32
C ALA A 242 -9.21 8.34 -22.03
N VAL A 243 -7.96 7.94 -21.72
CA VAL A 243 -7.22 8.44 -20.56
C VAL A 243 -6.99 9.95 -20.69
N ILE A 244 -6.53 10.42 -21.86
CA ILE A 244 -6.30 11.85 -22.10
C ILE A 244 -7.60 12.64 -21.88
N ARG A 245 -8.72 12.18 -22.42
CA ARG A 245 -10.03 12.84 -22.23
C ARG A 245 -10.47 12.86 -20.77
N ALA A 246 -10.28 11.76 -20.04
CA ALA A 246 -10.64 11.66 -18.63
C ALA A 246 -9.91 12.71 -17.76
N TYR A 247 -8.66 12.97 -18.06
CA TYR A 247 -7.88 13.99 -17.33
C TYR A 247 -8.14 15.41 -17.81
N LEU A 248 -8.36 15.65 -19.11
CA LEU A 248 -8.69 16.97 -19.64
C LEU A 248 -10.13 17.39 -19.30
N GLY A 249 -11.07 16.44 -19.33
CA GLY A 249 -12.48 16.70 -18.98
C GLY A 249 -12.71 16.97 -17.49
N ALA A 250 -11.82 16.52 -16.61
CA ALA A 250 -11.88 16.80 -15.17
C ALA A 250 -11.34 18.19 -14.79
N ALA A 251 -10.72 18.92 -15.72
CA ALA A 251 -10.16 20.26 -15.52
C ALA A 251 -11.12 21.40 -15.95
N ALA A 252 -12.31 21.07 -16.43
CA ALA A 252 -13.39 21.99 -16.79
C ALA A 252 -14.52 21.92 -15.75
#